data_6eb25a8c2a6e07e6f0a021217ee32a66
#
_entry.id   6eb25a8c2a6e07e6f0a021217ee32a66
#
_cell.length_a   1.000
_cell.length_b   1.000
_cell.length_c   1.000
_cell.angle_alpha   90.00
_cell.angle_beta   90.00
_cell.angle_gamma   90.00
#
_symmetry.space_group_name_H-M   'P 1'
#
loop_
_entity.id
_entity.type
_entity.pdbx_description
1 polymer ?
#
loop_
_entity_poly.entity_id
_entity_poly.type
_entity_poly.pdbx_seq_one_letter_code
_entity_poly.pdbx_strand_id
1 'polypeptide(L)'
;FAEMDKNLTETTVPKSTRFGVLVPSESKSWTSGFYPGSLWYTYLYTGNEEIKALAEKNTEKLYIETQIVRSHDIGFMVNCSYGNALRITGDEKYREPFINAAHLLTTRFNPTVGLTLSWNQSKKRPHWHYPVIIDNMMNLELLTQAHKLCGVDSLLTVAHTHAKTTMKNHFRPDFTTWHVVDYEPETGEVRMKVTHQGYSDDSAWARGQAWAVYGYTMMFRETEDAEYLAQAENVAR
;
A
#
# COMPACT_ATOMS: atom_id res chain seq x y z
N PHE A 1 13.93 9.50 -17.18
CA PHE A 1 14.37 8.96 -15.88
C PHE A 1 15.79 9.43 -15.53
N ALA A 2 16.79 9.22 -16.40
CA ALA A 2 18.20 9.58 -16.12
C ALA A 2 18.37 11.08 -15.76
N GLU A 3 17.68 11.97 -16.46
CA GLU A 3 17.73 13.40 -16.16
C GLU A 3 17.07 13.75 -14.81
N MET A 4 16.01 13.04 -14.46
CA MET A 4 15.36 13.19 -13.15
C MET A 4 16.27 12.70 -12.01
N ASP A 5 16.97 11.57 -12.21
CA ASP A 5 17.86 10.98 -11.21
C ASP A 5 19.04 11.88 -10.85
N LYS A 6 19.57 12.66 -11.81
CA LYS A 6 20.65 13.64 -11.57
C LYS A 6 20.29 14.72 -10.53
N ASN A 7 18.99 14.98 -10.33
CA ASN A 7 18.50 16.00 -9.40
C ASN A 7 18.13 15.40 -8.03
N LEU A 8 18.48 14.12 -7.78
CA LEU A 8 18.21 13.43 -6.54
C LEU A 8 19.50 13.24 -5.73
N THR A 9 19.36 13.25 -4.41
CA THR A 9 20.42 12.86 -3.47
C THR A 9 20.40 11.35 -3.21
N GLU A 10 21.34 10.86 -2.42
CA GLU A 10 21.40 9.45 -2.01
C GLU A 10 20.18 9.03 -1.16
N THR A 11 19.46 9.98 -0.56
CA THR A 11 18.33 9.72 0.35
C THR A 11 16.99 10.18 -0.19
N THR A 12 16.94 10.80 -1.36
CA THR A 12 15.72 11.36 -1.92
C THR A 12 15.23 10.63 -3.17
N VAL A 13 13.91 10.64 -3.33
CA VAL A 13 13.18 10.11 -4.49
C VAL A 13 12.25 11.18 -5.06
N PRO A 14 11.87 11.10 -6.33
CA PRO A 14 10.90 12.03 -6.92
C PRO A 14 9.54 11.91 -6.22
N LYS A 15 8.88 13.04 -6.01
CA LYS A 15 7.52 13.06 -5.45
C LYS A 15 6.53 13.76 -6.37
N SER A 16 6.86 14.95 -6.82
CA SER A 16 5.97 15.79 -7.64
C SER A 16 6.79 16.84 -8.41
N THR A 17 6.10 17.65 -9.18
CA THR A 17 6.69 18.85 -9.79
C THR A 17 5.95 20.09 -9.32
N ARG A 18 6.65 21.21 -9.21
CA ARG A 18 6.07 22.52 -8.94
C ARG A 18 6.67 23.52 -9.91
N PHE A 19 5.82 24.16 -10.70
CA PHE A 19 6.27 25.10 -11.75
C PHE A 19 7.35 24.50 -12.69
N GLY A 20 7.20 23.22 -13.06
CA GLY A 20 8.15 22.52 -13.91
C GLY A 20 9.43 22.04 -13.21
N VAL A 21 9.61 22.35 -11.92
CA VAL A 21 10.78 21.92 -11.13
C VAL A 21 10.44 20.68 -10.31
N LEU A 22 11.35 19.71 -10.29
CA LEU A 22 11.22 18.50 -9.47
C LEU A 22 11.18 18.85 -7.98
N VAL A 23 10.19 18.29 -7.27
CA VAL A 23 10.11 18.33 -5.81
C VAL A 23 10.41 16.92 -5.29
N PRO A 24 11.59 16.69 -4.72
CA PRO A 24 11.93 15.40 -4.13
C PRO A 24 11.31 15.20 -2.75
N SER A 25 11.30 13.96 -2.27
CA SER A 25 10.97 13.61 -0.88
C SER A 25 11.90 12.52 -0.36
N GLU A 26 11.93 12.37 0.96
CA GLU A 26 12.63 11.27 1.61
C GLU A 26 11.90 9.93 1.40
N SER A 27 12.59 8.80 1.64
CA SER A 27 12.06 7.43 1.51
C SER A 27 10.77 7.18 2.29
N LYS A 28 10.56 7.85 3.41
CA LYS A 28 9.35 7.74 4.24
C LYS A 28 8.05 8.26 3.62
N SER A 29 8.12 8.91 2.45
CA SER A 29 6.93 9.32 1.70
C SER A 29 6.21 8.09 1.14
N TRP A 30 4.88 8.00 1.32
CA TRP A 30 4.11 6.88 0.80
C TRP A 30 4.26 6.63 -0.70
N THR A 31 4.64 7.67 -1.45
CA THR A 31 4.88 7.60 -2.91
C THR A 31 6.27 7.13 -3.29
N SER A 32 7.17 6.91 -2.33
CA SER A 32 8.61 6.66 -2.61
C SER A 32 8.87 5.41 -3.43
N GLY A 33 8.03 4.38 -3.31
CA GLY A 33 8.16 3.14 -4.08
C GLY A 33 7.79 3.25 -5.55
N PHE A 34 7.01 4.26 -5.95
CA PHE A 34 6.51 4.35 -7.33
C PHE A 34 7.59 4.68 -8.35
N TYR A 35 8.57 5.48 -7.98
CA TYR A 35 9.66 5.80 -8.91
C TYR A 35 10.53 4.58 -9.24
N PRO A 36 11.11 3.85 -8.26
CA PRO A 36 11.78 2.61 -8.57
C PRO A 36 10.87 1.58 -9.23
N GLY A 37 9.58 1.51 -8.84
CA GLY A 37 8.60 0.64 -9.50
C GLY A 37 8.44 0.96 -11.00
N SER A 38 8.36 2.23 -11.36
CA SER A 38 8.29 2.67 -12.76
C SER A 38 9.56 2.32 -13.53
N LEU A 39 10.73 2.45 -12.90
CA LEU A 39 12.01 2.04 -13.49
C LEU A 39 12.06 0.54 -13.73
N TRP A 40 11.61 -0.29 -12.78
CA TRP A 40 11.53 -1.74 -12.94
C TRP A 40 10.61 -2.16 -14.11
N TYR A 41 9.44 -1.55 -14.25
CA TYR A 41 8.56 -1.82 -15.38
C TYR A 41 9.16 -1.33 -16.70
N THR A 42 9.88 -0.20 -16.71
CA THR A 42 10.57 0.29 -17.90
C THR A 42 11.70 -0.67 -18.30
N TYR A 43 12.45 -1.17 -17.32
CA TYR A 43 13.46 -2.21 -17.60
C TYR A 43 12.83 -3.48 -18.15
N LEU A 44 11.75 -3.98 -17.55
CA LEU A 44 11.03 -5.15 -18.03
C LEU A 44 10.58 -5.02 -19.50
N TYR A 45 10.15 -3.81 -19.88
CA TYR A 45 9.70 -3.55 -21.25
C TYR A 45 10.84 -3.35 -22.24
N THR A 46 11.94 -2.72 -21.84
CA THR A 46 13.02 -2.30 -22.75
C THR A 46 14.26 -3.18 -22.74
N GLY A 47 14.50 -3.93 -21.68
CA GLY A 47 15.76 -4.65 -21.44
C GLY A 47 16.98 -3.74 -21.26
N ASN A 48 16.77 -2.44 -20.99
CA ASN A 48 17.87 -1.47 -20.89
C ASN A 48 18.57 -1.57 -19.53
N GLU A 49 19.84 -1.99 -19.51
CA GLU A 49 20.65 -2.19 -18.30
C GLU A 49 20.96 -0.88 -17.55
N GLU A 50 20.98 0.27 -18.22
CA GLU A 50 21.11 1.56 -17.53
C GLU A 50 19.87 1.89 -16.69
N ILE A 51 18.68 1.55 -17.21
CA ILE A 51 17.41 1.69 -16.46
C ILE A 51 17.38 0.72 -15.29
N LYS A 52 17.87 -0.51 -15.46
CA LYS A 52 18.01 -1.48 -14.37
C LYS A 52 18.89 -0.94 -13.26
N ALA A 53 20.07 -0.42 -13.60
CA ALA A 53 20.99 0.18 -12.62
C ALA A 53 20.34 1.34 -11.84
N LEU A 54 19.54 2.19 -12.51
CA LEU A 54 18.77 3.23 -11.85
C LEU A 54 17.66 2.67 -10.94
N ALA A 55 16.99 1.58 -11.37
CA ALA A 55 15.97 0.91 -10.57
C ALA A 55 16.58 0.29 -9.30
N GLU A 56 17.71 -0.39 -9.41
CA GLU A 56 18.46 -0.93 -8.27
C GLU A 56 18.86 0.15 -7.29
N LYS A 57 19.54 1.20 -7.76
CA LYS A 57 19.97 2.36 -6.96
C LYS A 57 18.80 2.98 -6.19
N ASN A 58 17.68 3.20 -6.85
CA ASN A 58 16.52 3.86 -6.22
C ASN A 58 15.70 2.91 -5.35
N THR A 59 15.75 1.60 -5.56
CA THR A 59 15.19 0.59 -4.65
C THR A 59 15.96 0.57 -3.34
N GLU A 60 17.30 0.56 -3.38
CA GLU A 60 18.16 0.53 -2.20
C GLU A 60 17.97 1.75 -1.28
N LYS A 61 17.58 2.92 -1.80
CA LYS A 61 17.22 4.09 -0.99
C LYS A 61 16.06 3.83 -0.02
N LEU A 62 15.24 2.83 -0.31
CA LEU A 62 14.08 2.46 0.51
C LEU A 62 14.39 1.33 1.51
N TYR A 63 15.66 0.89 1.62
CA TYR A 63 16.02 -0.20 2.54
C TYR A 63 15.56 0.06 3.97
N ILE A 64 15.71 1.28 4.47
CA ILE A 64 15.28 1.64 5.82
C ILE A 64 13.76 1.42 6.04
N GLU A 65 12.94 1.56 5.01
CA GLU A 65 11.49 1.35 5.11
C GLU A 65 11.14 -0.15 5.18
N THR A 66 12.06 -1.02 4.81
CA THR A 66 11.90 -2.48 5.04
C THR A 66 12.23 -2.89 6.47
N GLN A 67 12.80 -1.99 7.29
CA GLN A 67 13.22 -2.24 8.67
C GLN A 67 12.34 -1.52 9.72
N ILE A 68 11.51 -0.56 9.29
CA ILE A 68 10.70 0.27 10.19
C ILE A 68 9.32 0.49 9.60
N VAL A 69 8.26 0.21 10.38
CA VAL A 69 6.89 0.54 9.97
C VAL A 69 6.42 1.85 10.62
N ARG A 70 6.09 2.85 9.79
CA ARG A 70 5.60 4.17 10.23
C ARG A 70 4.10 4.33 10.02
N SER A 71 3.57 3.74 8.97
CA SER A 71 2.17 3.73 8.57
C SER A 71 1.87 2.44 7.80
N HIS A 72 0.63 2.27 7.37
CA HIS A 72 0.27 1.15 6.48
C HIS A 72 0.94 1.23 5.10
N ASP A 73 1.41 2.42 4.71
CA ASP A 73 1.97 2.69 3.38
C ASP A 73 3.27 1.91 3.06
N ILE A 74 3.81 1.18 4.02
CA ILE A 74 4.92 0.25 3.79
C ILE A 74 4.63 -0.70 2.61
N GLY A 75 3.35 -1.07 2.40
CA GLY A 75 2.95 -1.85 1.24
C GLY A 75 3.20 -1.11 -0.07
N PHE A 76 2.77 0.15 -0.21
CA PHE A 76 3.06 0.97 -1.39
C PHE A 76 4.56 1.15 -1.64
N MET A 77 5.31 1.40 -0.57
CA MET A 77 6.74 1.66 -0.69
C MET A 77 7.50 0.41 -1.10
N VAL A 78 7.28 -0.70 -0.40
CA VAL A 78 8.11 -1.91 -0.54
C VAL A 78 7.62 -2.82 -1.65
N ASN A 79 6.29 -3.00 -1.85
CA ASN A 79 5.81 -3.85 -2.93
C ASN A 79 6.15 -3.26 -4.31
N CYS A 80 6.02 -1.93 -4.49
CA CYS A 80 6.37 -1.29 -5.75
C CYS A 80 7.87 -1.28 -6.04
N SER A 81 8.74 -1.29 -5.01
CA SER A 81 10.20 -1.28 -5.15
C SER A 81 10.79 -2.70 -5.06
N TYR A 82 10.97 -3.21 -3.87
CA TYR A 82 11.56 -4.54 -3.60
C TYR A 82 10.75 -5.68 -4.19
N GLY A 83 9.41 -5.61 -4.14
CA GLY A 83 8.53 -6.63 -4.72
C GLY A 83 8.70 -6.72 -6.24
N ASN A 84 8.71 -5.58 -6.95
CA ASN A 84 8.98 -5.58 -8.39
C ASN A 84 10.42 -5.99 -8.72
N ALA A 85 11.41 -5.55 -7.92
CA ALA A 85 12.80 -5.97 -8.08
C ALA A 85 12.93 -7.50 -8.02
N LEU A 86 12.40 -8.12 -6.96
CA LEU A 86 12.43 -9.57 -6.78
C LEU A 86 11.69 -10.29 -7.92
N ARG A 87 10.47 -9.87 -8.25
CA ARG A 87 9.65 -10.50 -9.29
C ARG A 87 10.28 -10.44 -10.70
N ILE A 88 10.93 -9.32 -11.04
CA ILE A 88 11.45 -9.08 -12.38
C ILE A 88 12.85 -9.70 -12.55
N THR A 89 13.68 -9.64 -11.51
CA THR A 89 15.08 -10.10 -11.59
C THR A 89 15.29 -11.53 -11.05
N GLY A 90 14.46 -11.99 -10.14
CA GLY A 90 14.69 -13.21 -9.36
C GLY A 90 15.88 -13.10 -8.39
N ASP A 91 16.40 -11.89 -8.15
CA ASP A 91 17.56 -11.70 -7.27
C ASP A 91 17.14 -11.82 -5.80
N GLU A 92 17.61 -12.86 -5.14
CA GLU A 92 17.28 -13.22 -3.76
C GLU A 92 17.67 -12.15 -2.72
N LYS A 93 18.53 -11.19 -3.06
CA LYS A 93 18.87 -10.07 -2.16
C LYS A 93 17.66 -9.23 -1.77
N TYR A 94 16.59 -9.21 -2.58
CA TYR A 94 15.36 -8.46 -2.33
C TYR A 94 14.35 -9.23 -1.47
N ARG A 95 14.52 -10.55 -1.32
CA ARG A 95 13.54 -11.43 -0.67
C ARG A 95 13.40 -11.16 0.82
N GLU A 96 14.50 -11.19 1.56
CA GLU A 96 14.46 -10.98 3.02
C GLU A 96 13.91 -9.60 3.39
N PRO A 97 14.38 -8.47 2.81
CA PRO A 97 13.80 -7.16 3.08
C PRO A 97 12.30 -7.08 2.78
N PHE A 98 11.84 -7.72 1.70
CA PHE A 98 10.42 -7.77 1.33
C PHE A 98 9.59 -8.52 2.37
N ILE A 99 10.02 -9.71 2.80
CA ILE A 99 9.34 -10.51 3.82
C ILE A 99 9.33 -9.78 5.17
N ASN A 100 10.44 -9.14 5.55
CA ASN A 100 10.52 -8.36 6.78
C ASN A 100 9.50 -7.20 6.79
N ALA A 101 9.36 -6.49 5.69
CA ALA A 101 8.34 -5.44 5.56
C ALA A 101 6.91 -5.97 5.74
N ALA A 102 6.62 -7.17 5.23
CA ALA A 102 5.32 -7.81 5.43
C ALA A 102 5.07 -8.12 6.92
N HIS A 103 6.05 -8.67 7.63
CA HIS A 103 5.95 -8.89 9.07
C HIS A 103 5.76 -7.57 9.84
N LEU A 104 6.48 -6.53 9.48
CA LEU A 104 6.30 -5.20 10.07
C LEU A 104 4.88 -4.66 9.85
N LEU A 105 4.30 -4.85 8.65
CA LEU A 105 2.92 -4.45 8.39
C LEU A 105 1.93 -5.16 9.31
N THR A 106 2.12 -6.46 9.59
CA THR A 106 1.23 -7.20 10.51
C THR A 106 1.26 -6.69 11.94
N THR A 107 2.34 -6.03 12.39
CA THR A 107 2.38 -5.43 13.73
C THR A 107 1.38 -4.28 13.92
N ARG A 108 0.80 -3.79 12.83
CA ARG A 108 -0.25 -2.77 12.83
C ARG A 108 -1.67 -3.36 12.85
N PHE A 109 -1.79 -4.68 12.79
CA PHE A 109 -3.07 -5.38 12.79
C PHE A 109 -3.61 -5.50 14.22
N ASN A 110 -4.88 -5.15 14.41
CA ASN A 110 -5.61 -5.40 15.65
C ASN A 110 -6.64 -6.50 15.41
N PRO A 111 -6.53 -7.66 16.05
CA PRO A 111 -7.45 -8.78 15.83
C PRO A 111 -8.89 -8.50 16.33
N THR A 112 -9.08 -7.60 17.30
CA THR A 112 -10.41 -7.20 17.77
C THR A 112 -11.13 -6.36 16.71
N VAL A 113 -10.41 -5.44 16.08
CA VAL A 113 -10.93 -4.61 14.97
C VAL A 113 -11.01 -5.42 13.67
N GLY A 114 -10.11 -6.38 13.49
CA GLY A 114 -9.96 -7.16 12.26
C GLY A 114 -9.33 -6.38 11.10
N LEU A 115 -8.57 -5.34 11.39
CA LEU A 115 -7.99 -4.42 10.40
C LEU A 115 -6.60 -3.96 10.79
N THR A 116 -5.84 -3.50 9.81
CA THR A 116 -4.53 -2.88 9.97
C THR A 116 -4.70 -1.36 10.13
N LEU A 117 -4.15 -0.80 11.19
CA LEU A 117 -4.14 0.64 11.47
C LEU A 117 -3.45 1.42 10.34
N SER A 118 -4.13 2.43 9.80
CA SER A 118 -3.55 3.25 8.73
C SER A 118 -2.57 4.29 9.25
N TRP A 119 -3.00 5.13 10.17
CA TRP A 119 -2.20 6.24 10.68
C TRP A 119 -2.08 6.19 12.18
N ASN A 120 -0.91 6.51 12.70
CA ASN A 120 -0.70 6.65 14.13
C ASN A 120 -1.49 7.84 14.68
N GLN A 121 -1.88 7.74 15.93
CA GLN A 121 -2.48 8.88 16.63
C GLN A 121 -1.57 10.11 16.55
N SER A 122 -2.17 11.25 16.36
CA SER A 122 -1.44 12.52 16.32
C SER A 122 -2.22 13.65 16.97
N LYS A 123 -1.51 14.67 17.44
CA LYS A 123 -2.15 15.89 17.98
C LYS A 123 -3.00 16.63 16.95
N LYS A 124 -2.78 16.39 15.65
CA LYS A 124 -3.58 16.98 14.56
C LYS A 124 -4.91 16.27 14.35
N ARG A 125 -5.05 15.04 14.86
CA ARG A 125 -6.24 14.18 14.71
C ARG A 125 -6.56 13.47 16.02
N PRO A 126 -6.81 14.23 17.10
CA PRO A 126 -6.98 13.66 18.44
C PRO A 126 -8.29 12.87 18.61
N HIS A 127 -9.25 13.07 17.70
CA HIS A 127 -10.56 12.41 17.73
C HIS A 127 -10.56 11.02 17.07
N TRP A 128 -9.51 10.65 16.34
CA TRP A 128 -9.39 9.31 15.77
C TRP A 128 -8.69 8.36 16.74
N HIS A 129 -9.33 7.21 16.97
CA HIS A 129 -8.81 6.17 17.86
C HIS A 129 -8.06 5.10 17.06
N TYR A 130 -8.70 4.52 16.05
CA TYR A 130 -8.14 3.51 15.17
C TYR A 130 -8.60 3.74 13.72
N PRO A 131 -8.03 4.76 13.05
CA PRO A 131 -8.44 5.10 11.70
C PRO A 131 -7.89 4.07 10.70
N VAL A 132 -8.79 3.58 9.85
CA VAL A 132 -8.48 2.72 8.72
C VAL A 132 -9.01 3.38 7.45
N ILE A 133 -8.16 3.50 6.43
CA ILE A 133 -8.54 4.06 5.14
C ILE A 133 -8.62 2.99 4.08
N ILE A 134 -9.43 3.24 3.05
CA ILE A 134 -9.64 2.29 1.95
C ILE A 134 -8.33 1.96 1.21
N ASP A 135 -7.35 2.86 1.21
CA ASP A 135 -6.01 2.69 0.66
C ASP A 135 -5.28 1.45 1.22
N ASN A 136 -5.63 1.01 2.43
CA ASN A 136 -5.07 -0.20 3.02
C ASN A 136 -5.24 -1.45 2.14
N MET A 137 -6.29 -1.49 1.31
CA MET A 137 -6.50 -2.59 0.38
C MET A 137 -5.34 -2.78 -0.59
N MET A 138 -4.64 -1.69 -0.97
CA MET A 138 -3.44 -1.74 -1.80
C MET A 138 -2.24 -2.39 -1.09
N ASN A 139 -2.17 -2.26 0.24
CA ASN A 139 -1.04 -2.74 1.02
C ASN A 139 -1.13 -4.23 1.36
N LEU A 140 -2.29 -4.87 1.14
CA LEU A 140 -2.48 -6.30 1.35
C LEU A 140 -1.68 -7.16 0.38
N GLU A 141 -1.34 -6.63 -0.81
CA GLU A 141 -0.52 -7.34 -1.78
C GLU A 141 0.88 -7.69 -1.24
N LEU A 142 1.47 -6.82 -0.41
CA LEU A 142 2.70 -7.13 0.31
C LEU A 142 2.56 -8.40 1.15
N LEU A 143 1.43 -8.56 1.84
CA LEU A 143 1.17 -9.72 2.71
C LEU A 143 0.95 -11.01 1.91
N THR A 144 0.14 -10.95 0.86
CA THR A 144 -0.18 -12.12 0.02
C THR A 144 1.05 -12.60 -0.74
N GLN A 145 1.86 -11.69 -1.28
CA GLN A 145 3.09 -12.04 -1.98
C GLN A 145 4.16 -12.59 -1.02
N ALA A 146 4.31 -11.99 0.17
CA ALA A 146 5.24 -12.51 1.17
C ALA A 146 4.82 -13.90 1.66
N HIS A 147 3.51 -14.16 1.85
CA HIS A 147 3.01 -15.50 2.17
C HIS A 147 3.45 -16.52 1.12
N LYS A 148 3.30 -16.23 -0.17
CA LYS A 148 3.75 -17.12 -1.26
C LYS A 148 5.26 -17.41 -1.22
N LEU A 149 6.05 -16.44 -0.76
CA LEU A 149 7.50 -16.57 -0.67
C LEU A 149 7.96 -17.39 0.54
N CYS A 150 7.33 -17.20 1.71
CA CYS A 150 7.82 -17.78 2.96
C CYS A 150 6.90 -18.84 3.60
N GLY A 151 5.65 -19.00 3.10
CA GLY A 151 4.70 -19.98 3.62
C GLY A 151 4.11 -19.65 4.99
N VAL A 152 4.23 -18.40 5.47
CA VAL A 152 3.73 -17.98 6.79
C VAL A 152 2.24 -17.63 6.69
N ASP A 153 1.37 -18.51 7.15
CA ASP A 153 -0.10 -18.40 7.00
C ASP A 153 -0.70 -17.18 7.69
N SER A 154 -0.07 -16.67 8.76
CA SER A 154 -0.58 -15.49 9.46
C SER A 154 -0.60 -14.23 8.57
N LEU A 155 0.30 -14.13 7.59
CA LEU A 155 0.30 -13.03 6.61
C LEU A 155 -0.97 -13.04 5.77
N LEU A 156 -1.33 -14.21 5.25
CA LEU A 156 -2.54 -14.39 4.46
C LEU A 156 -3.81 -14.21 5.31
N THR A 157 -3.79 -14.71 6.56
CA THR A 157 -4.91 -14.55 7.51
C THR A 157 -5.19 -13.08 7.79
N VAL A 158 -4.15 -12.26 8.01
CA VAL A 158 -4.29 -10.81 8.20
C VAL A 158 -4.88 -10.15 6.96
N ALA A 159 -4.39 -10.50 5.76
CA ALA A 159 -4.91 -9.95 4.51
C ALA A 159 -6.39 -10.28 4.30
N HIS A 160 -6.78 -11.54 4.50
CA HIS A 160 -8.18 -11.99 4.42
C HIS A 160 -9.08 -11.28 5.42
N THR A 161 -8.68 -11.25 6.69
CA THR A 161 -9.49 -10.64 7.76
C THR A 161 -9.68 -9.15 7.49
N HIS A 162 -8.61 -8.46 7.08
CA HIS A 162 -8.68 -7.06 6.69
C HIS A 162 -9.66 -6.84 5.51
N ALA A 163 -9.51 -7.62 4.44
CA ALA A 163 -10.37 -7.48 3.25
C ALA A 163 -11.85 -7.72 3.56
N LYS A 164 -12.20 -8.76 4.34
CA LYS A 164 -13.58 -9.07 4.75
C LYS A 164 -14.16 -7.97 5.65
N THR A 165 -13.40 -7.47 6.62
CA THR A 165 -13.85 -6.40 7.51
C THR A 165 -14.03 -5.07 6.75
N THR A 166 -13.13 -4.77 5.80
CA THR A 166 -13.27 -3.63 4.90
C THR A 166 -14.53 -3.73 4.05
N MET A 167 -14.81 -4.91 3.48
CA MET A 167 -16.03 -5.17 2.70
C MET A 167 -17.29 -4.87 3.50
N LYS A 168 -17.31 -5.26 4.77
CA LYS A 168 -18.46 -5.02 5.67
C LYS A 168 -18.67 -3.54 6.03
N ASN A 169 -17.58 -2.78 6.21
CA ASN A 169 -17.67 -1.49 6.90
C ASN A 169 -17.38 -0.27 6.02
N HIS A 170 -16.60 -0.43 4.93
CA HIS A 170 -16.07 0.70 4.13
C HIS A 170 -16.89 1.02 2.88
N PHE A 171 -18.01 0.33 2.66
CA PHE A 171 -18.86 0.58 1.50
C PHE A 171 -20.23 1.11 1.90
N ARG A 172 -20.78 1.95 1.02
CA ARG A 172 -22.19 2.35 1.04
C ARG A 172 -23.03 1.31 0.30
N PRO A 173 -24.37 1.36 0.40
CA PRO A 173 -25.25 0.42 -0.32
C PRO A 173 -25.09 0.43 -1.84
N ASP A 174 -24.58 1.53 -2.40
CA ASP A 174 -24.29 1.70 -3.83
C ASP A 174 -22.86 1.32 -4.20
N PHE A 175 -22.11 0.66 -3.29
CA PHE A 175 -20.71 0.26 -3.42
C PHE A 175 -19.71 1.42 -3.54
N THR A 176 -20.10 2.66 -3.32
CA THR A 176 -19.12 3.73 -3.15
C THR A 176 -18.41 3.62 -1.80
N THR A 177 -17.13 4.02 -1.77
CA THR A 177 -16.29 3.83 -0.59
C THR A 177 -16.35 5.01 0.39
N TRP A 178 -16.33 4.70 1.68
CA TRP A 178 -15.90 5.63 2.71
C TRP A 178 -14.37 5.69 2.69
N HIS A 179 -13.82 6.92 2.69
CA HIS A 179 -12.36 7.08 2.72
C HIS A 179 -11.79 6.58 4.04
N VAL A 180 -12.30 7.08 5.17
CA VAL A 180 -11.86 6.75 6.53
C VAL A 180 -13.01 6.14 7.31
N VAL A 181 -12.75 5.00 7.92
CA VAL A 181 -13.61 4.44 8.99
C VAL A 181 -12.76 4.36 10.25
N ASP A 182 -13.21 5.02 11.31
CA ASP A 182 -12.55 4.99 12.61
C ASP A 182 -13.23 3.98 13.52
N TYR A 183 -12.43 3.23 14.27
CA TYR A 183 -12.91 2.14 15.12
C TYR A 183 -12.51 2.37 16.58
N GLU A 184 -13.26 1.73 17.46
CA GLU A 184 -12.86 1.56 18.85
C GLU A 184 -11.91 0.36 18.94
N PRO A 185 -10.63 0.54 19.32
CA PRO A 185 -9.64 -0.53 19.27
C PRO A 185 -9.91 -1.69 20.24
N GLU A 186 -10.67 -1.46 21.31
CA GLU A 186 -10.96 -2.46 22.33
C GLU A 186 -12.19 -3.32 21.99
N THR A 187 -13.16 -2.78 21.24
CA THR A 187 -14.42 -3.47 20.89
C THR A 187 -14.54 -3.81 19.42
N GLY A 188 -13.80 -3.13 18.54
CA GLY A 188 -13.92 -3.26 17.09
C GLY A 188 -15.13 -2.54 16.50
N GLU A 189 -15.88 -1.78 17.29
CA GLU A 189 -17.05 -1.05 16.85
C GLU A 189 -16.67 0.15 15.97
N VAL A 190 -17.48 0.39 14.92
CA VAL A 190 -17.33 1.57 14.08
C VAL A 190 -17.77 2.81 14.84
N ARG A 191 -16.87 3.78 14.99
CA ARG A 191 -17.14 5.06 15.66
C ARG A 191 -17.63 6.15 14.70
N MET A 192 -16.98 6.24 13.53
CA MET A 192 -17.35 7.22 12.51
C MET A 192 -16.90 6.76 11.11
N LYS A 193 -17.58 7.31 10.09
CA LYS A 193 -17.26 7.15 8.68
C LYS A 193 -17.18 8.52 8.05
N VAL A 194 -15.99 8.90 7.56
CA VAL A 194 -15.71 10.26 7.08
C VAL A 194 -14.77 10.25 5.88
N THR A 195 -14.55 11.40 5.30
CA THR A 195 -13.45 11.61 4.35
C THR A 195 -12.30 12.39 4.99
N HIS A 196 -11.10 12.27 4.42
CA HIS A 196 -9.95 13.10 4.75
C HIS A 196 -9.37 13.80 3.51
N GLN A 197 -9.47 13.16 2.35
CA GLN A 197 -8.96 13.68 1.08
C GLN A 197 -10.08 13.90 0.05
N GLY A 198 -11.28 13.35 0.27
CA GLY A 198 -12.45 13.58 -0.58
C GLY A 198 -13.07 14.95 -0.39
N TYR A 199 -14.02 15.29 -1.25
CA TYR A 199 -14.70 16.58 -1.25
C TYR A 199 -15.57 16.77 0.00
N SER A 200 -16.36 15.76 0.38
CA SER A 200 -17.22 15.75 1.58
C SER A 200 -17.41 14.32 2.07
N ASP A 201 -17.91 14.17 3.31
CA ASP A 201 -18.20 12.86 3.88
C ASP A 201 -19.26 12.09 3.08
N ASP A 202 -20.19 12.79 2.45
CA ASP A 202 -21.25 12.20 1.63
C ASP A 202 -20.82 11.87 0.19
N SER A 203 -19.62 12.24 -0.21
CA SER A 203 -19.10 11.99 -1.56
C SER A 203 -18.19 10.78 -1.62
N ALA A 204 -18.13 10.12 -2.79
CA ALA A 204 -17.10 9.13 -3.09
C ALA A 204 -15.80 9.83 -3.49
N TRP A 205 -14.69 9.41 -2.89
CA TRP A 205 -13.37 9.86 -3.29
C TRP A 205 -12.82 8.96 -4.40
N ALA A 206 -12.67 9.53 -5.61
CA ALA A 206 -12.36 8.76 -6.82
C ALA A 206 -11.11 7.84 -6.68
N ARG A 207 -10.03 8.32 -6.07
CA ARG A 207 -8.83 7.51 -5.85
C ARG A 207 -9.10 6.38 -4.86
N GLY A 208 -9.90 6.59 -3.81
CA GLY A 208 -10.30 5.54 -2.87
C GLY A 208 -11.13 4.45 -3.55
N GLN A 209 -12.03 4.85 -4.46
CA GLN A 209 -12.79 3.91 -5.27
C GLN A 209 -11.85 3.04 -6.13
N ALA A 210 -10.87 3.66 -6.79
CA ALA A 210 -9.86 2.94 -7.57
C ALA A 210 -9.02 1.96 -6.71
N TRP A 211 -8.66 2.35 -5.49
CA TRP A 211 -7.96 1.46 -4.55
C TRP A 211 -8.80 0.24 -4.17
N ALA A 212 -10.10 0.41 -3.99
CA ALA A 212 -10.99 -0.71 -3.71
C ALA A 212 -11.09 -1.68 -4.90
N VAL A 213 -11.27 -1.18 -6.13
CA VAL A 213 -11.26 -2.01 -7.35
C VAL A 213 -9.98 -2.82 -7.44
N TYR A 214 -8.82 -2.16 -7.32
CA TYR A 214 -7.52 -2.84 -7.34
C TYR A 214 -7.42 -3.89 -6.23
N GLY A 215 -7.67 -3.50 -4.99
CA GLY A 215 -7.46 -4.35 -3.82
C GLY A 215 -8.30 -5.61 -3.84
N TYR A 216 -9.58 -5.53 -4.21
CA TYR A 216 -10.43 -6.72 -4.31
C TYR A 216 -10.11 -7.58 -5.54
N THR A 217 -9.73 -6.98 -6.67
CA THR A 217 -9.20 -7.73 -7.83
C THR A 217 -7.93 -8.48 -7.47
N MET A 218 -7.02 -7.83 -6.74
CA MET A 218 -5.79 -8.44 -6.23
C MET A 218 -6.11 -9.59 -5.26
N MET A 219 -7.01 -9.38 -4.29
CA MET A 219 -7.39 -10.45 -3.36
C MET A 219 -7.99 -11.65 -4.08
N PHE A 220 -8.84 -11.44 -5.10
CA PHE A 220 -9.33 -12.53 -5.95
C PHE A 220 -8.19 -13.25 -6.67
N ARG A 221 -7.29 -12.52 -7.32
CA ARG A 221 -6.14 -13.10 -8.01
C ARG A 221 -5.27 -13.98 -7.11
N GLU A 222 -5.11 -13.58 -5.85
CA GLU A 222 -4.21 -14.23 -4.90
C GLU A 222 -4.87 -15.42 -4.19
N THR A 223 -6.21 -15.46 -4.10
CA THR A 223 -6.95 -16.39 -3.25
C THR A 223 -8.02 -17.20 -3.96
N GLU A 224 -8.41 -16.81 -5.16
CA GLU A 224 -9.52 -17.38 -5.97
C GLU A 224 -10.88 -17.32 -5.24
N ASP A 225 -11.03 -16.53 -4.18
CA ASP A 225 -12.30 -16.33 -3.47
C ASP A 225 -13.24 -15.46 -4.32
N ALA A 226 -14.30 -16.09 -4.84
CA ALA A 226 -15.28 -15.45 -5.73
C ALA A 226 -16.00 -14.25 -5.10
N GLU A 227 -16.06 -14.16 -3.76
CA GLU A 227 -16.65 -13.02 -3.07
C GLU A 227 -15.85 -11.74 -3.32
N TYR A 228 -14.50 -11.84 -3.41
CA TYR A 228 -13.67 -10.70 -3.77
C TYR A 228 -13.86 -10.25 -5.21
N LEU A 229 -14.04 -11.18 -6.15
CA LEU A 229 -14.36 -10.83 -7.54
C LEU A 229 -15.69 -10.08 -7.62
N ALA A 230 -16.74 -10.62 -6.98
CA ALA A 230 -18.05 -9.99 -6.95
C ALA A 230 -17.98 -8.57 -6.34
N GLN A 231 -17.19 -8.39 -5.27
CA GLN A 231 -16.98 -7.08 -4.68
C GLN A 231 -16.25 -6.13 -5.63
N ALA A 232 -15.19 -6.58 -6.32
CA ALA A 232 -14.47 -5.76 -7.29
C ALA A 232 -15.37 -5.31 -8.45
N GLU A 233 -16.21 -6.21 -8.97
CA GLU A 233 -17.17 -5.90 -10.03
C GLU A 233 -18.23 -4.89 -9.59
N ASN A 234 -18.77 -5.03 -8.37
CA ASN A 234 -19.75 -4.10 -7.81
C ASN A 234 -19.16 -2.69 -7.61
N VAL A 235 -17.91 -2.62 -7.14
CA VAL A 235 -17.20 -1.33 -6.93
C VAL A 235 -16.83 -0.66 -8.25
N ALA A 236 -16.65 -1.43 -9.33
CA ALA A 236 -16.26 -0.92 -10.65
C ALA A 236 -17.44 -0.38 -11.50
N ARG A 237 -18.67 -0.67 -11.12
CA ARG A 237 -19.92 -0.21 -11.80
C ARG A 237 -20.33 1.19 -11.35
#